data_96e22f2d1530c8da2bd50ddae672ef08
#
_entry.id   96e22f2d1530c8da2bd50ddae672ef08
#
_cell.length_a   1.000
_cell.length_b   1.000
_cell.length_c   1.000
_cell.angle_alpha   90.00
_cell.angle_beta   90.00
_cell.angle_gamma   90.00
#
_symmetry.space_group_name_H-M   'P 1'
#
loop_
_entity.id
_entity.type
_entity.pdbx_description
1 polymer ?
#
loop_
_entity_poly.entity_id
_entity_poly.type
_entity_poly.pdbx_seq_one_letter_code
_entity_poly.pdbx_strand_id
1 'polypeptide(L)'
;MYAVNGKSPNVGSSGYKVSKDDNIILYYVDDWSNAKVPTVEDPADNQKAADAVIKKISEIGEVTESSENLIKEARASYDALTDTQKELVTNYDVLVQAEAQLENIKDNAVSTKFTLVGDDVHGTKIHTSYTRWISNMTVKVRKDATAGDVITKGLKAKGYEAEVNAEYNYVTAITTPTGTKLAALDNGSNSGWMYAVNGEAPSVGMADYVVKENDAVILYYVDDYMDTKIPAMDAETENKQLAAEVTEKIASIGKVTKDSEAAIKEARAAYDSLTATQKSLVTNFDVLEEAELQLDIIKGNVIQTKFTLVGDDVHGTNA
;
A
#
# COMPACT_ATOMS: atom_id res chain seq x y z
N MET A 1 37.14 -43.30 33.23
CA MET A 1 35.76 -43.56 33.70
C MET A 1 34.90 -44.11 32.55
N TYR A 2 33.73 -44.65 32.83
CA TYR A 2 32.80 -44.99 31.78
C TYR A 2 31.37 -44.53 32.13
N ALA A 3 30.57 -44.31 31.11
CA ALA A 3 29.17 -44.00 31.24
C ALA A 3 28.35 -44.89 30.30
N VAL A 4 27.09 -45.09 30.64
CA VAL A 4 26.12 -45.82 29.81
C VAL A 4 24.88 -44.92 29.68
N ASN A 5 24.47 -44.66 28.46
CA ASN A 5 23.32 -43.80 28.16
C ASN A 5 23.41 -42.42 28.86
N GLY A 6 24.63 -41.84 28.86
CA GLY A 6 24.90 -40.51 29.45
C GLY A 6 24.97 -40.49 30.98
N LYS A 7 24.98 -41.63 31.68
CA LYS A 7 25.05 -41.73 33.15
C LYS A 7 26.18 -42.64 33.57
N SER A 8 26.92 -42.24 34.61
CA SER A 8 27.92 -43.09 35.24
C SER A 8 27.23 -44.19 36.08
N PRO A 9 27.40 -45.46 35.76
CA PRO A 9 26.82 -46.54 36.55
C PRO A 9 27.51 -46.65 37.94
N ASN A 10 26.78 -47.11 38.93
CA ASN A 10 27.30 -47.34 40.28
C ASN A 10 28.07 -48.69 40.41
N VAL A 11 28.39 -49.33 39.30
CA VAL A 11 29.13 -50.60 39.26
C VAL A 11 30.36 -50.42 38.37
N GLY A 12 31.42 -51.20 38.63
CA GLY A 12 32.59 -51.25 37.75
C GLY A 12 32.23 -51.79 36.35
N SER A 13 33.04 -51.42 35.34
CA SER A 13 32.78 -51.81 33.95
C SER A 13 32.63 -53.30 33.73
N SER A 14 33.28 -54.12 34.55
CA SER A 14 33.15 -55.61 34.54
C SER A 14 31.83 -56.10 35.14
N GLY A 15 31.15 -55.29 35.94
CA GLY A 15 29.87 -55.62 36.56
C GLY A 15 28.63 -55.11 35.85
N TYR A 16 28.78 -54.29 34.83
CA TYR A 16 27.66 -53.77 34.07
C TYR A 16 27.24 -54.77 32.98
N LYS A 17 25.96 -55.14 32.97
CA LYS A 17 25.38 -55.97 31.94
C LYS A 17 24.82 -55.09 30.83
N VAL A 18 25.44 -55.14 29.65
CA VAL A 18 25.03 -54.40 28.50
C VAL A 18 23.69 -54.90 27.94
N SER A 19 22.84 -54.02 27.55
CA SER A 19 21.59 -54.24 26.84
C SER A 19 21.73 -53.86 25.38
N LYS A 20 20.81 -54.34 24.55
CA LYS A 20 20.72 -53.89 23.16
C LYS A 20 20.51 -52.35 23.13
N ASP A 21 21.24 -51.69 22.26
CA ASP A 21 21.18 -50.20 22.04
C ASP A 21 21.78 -49.37 23.20
N ASP A 22 22.52 -49.99 24.18
CA ASP A 22 23.28 -49.23 25.15
C ASP A 22 24.43 -48.45 24.47
N ASN A 23 24.48 -47.14 24.70
CA ASN A 23 25.59 -46.27 24.31
C ASN A 23 26.61 -46.21 25.43
N ILE A 24 27.81 -46.75 25.20
CA ILE A 24 28.86 -46.86 26.20
C ILE A 24 30.00 -45.90 25.83
N ILE A 25 30.31 -45.01 26.74
CA ILE A 25 31.40 -44.06 26.60
C ILE A 25 32.49 -44.41 27.60
N LEU A 26 33.72 -44.64 27.09
CA LEU A 26 34.91 -44.72 27.93
C LEU A 26 35.64 -43.36 27.79
N TYR A 27 35.93 -42.71 28.91
CA TYR A 27 36.54 -41.37 28.91
C TYR A 27 37.58 -41.24 30.01
N TYR A 28 38.61 -40.42 29.72
CA TYR A 28 39.65 -40.04 30.67
C TYR A 28 39.27 -38.76 31.40
N VAL A 29 39.60 -38.62 32.67
CA VAL A 29 39.39 -37.41 33.48
C VAL A 29 40.62 -37.15 34.32
N ASP A 30 41.05 -35.90 34.40
CA ASP A 30 42.14 -35.47 35.23
C ASP A 30 41.72 -35.38 36.73
N ASP A 31 40.48 -35.07 36.98
CA ASP A 31 39.86 -35.04 38.32
C ASP A 31 38.55 -35.82 38.30
N TRP A 32 38.58 -36.96 38.94
CA TRP A 32 37.41 -37.85 38.97
C TRP A 32 36.29 -37.32 39.91
N SER A 33 36.60 -36.39 40.83
CA SER A 33 35.60 -35.83 41.75
C SER A 33 34.70 -34.77 41.04
N ASN A 34 35.14 -34.26 39.92
CA ASN A 34 34.42 -33.27 39.06
C ASN A 34 34.13 -33.76 37.67
N ALA A 35 34.22 -35.10 37.46
CA ALA A 35 34.04 -35.68 36.15
C ALA A 35 32.64 -35.49 35.61
N LYS A 36 32.50 -34.75 34.47
CA LYS A 36 31.29 -34.69 33.67
C LYS A 36 31.36 -35.78 32.61
N VAL A 37 30.25 -36.52 32.43
CA VAL A 37 30.13 -37.49 31.32
C VAL A 37 30.17 -36.69 30.00
N PRO A 38 31.11 -37.00 29.09
CA PRO A 38 31.12 -36.36 27.78
C PRO A 38 29.81 -36.69 27.01
N THR A 39 29.27 -35.74 26.34
CA THR A 39 28.22 -35.96 25.34
C THR A 39 28.88 -36.56 24.11
N VAL A 40 28.46 -37.77 23.72
CA VAL A 40 28.82 -38.35 22.43
C VAL A 40 27.69 -37.98 21.48
N GLU A 41 28.02 -37.19 20.47
CA GLU A 41 27.10 -36.92 19.37
C GLU A 41 26.89 -38.22 18.58
N ASP A 42 25.63 -38.63 18.43
CA ASP A 42 25.29 -39.76 17.55
C ASP A 42 25.45 -39.30 16.10
N PRO A 43 26.27 -39.94 15.26
CA PRO A 43 26.41 -39.60 13.85
C PRO A 43 25.07 -39.60 13.11
N ALA A 44 24.12 -40.45 13.48
CA ALA A 44 22.79 -40.53 12.91
C ALA A 44 21.94 -39.28 13.28
N ASP A 45 22.04 -38.78 14.51
CA ASP A 45 21.37 -37.57 14.95
C ASP A 45 21.99 -36.32 14.29
N ASN A 46 23.33 -36.29 14.11
CA ASN A 46 24.02 -35.23 13.41
C ASN A 46 23.58 -35.18 11.95
N GLN A 47 23.52 -36.33 11.26
CA GLN A 47 23.02 -36.36 9.88
C GLN A 47 21.56 -35.91 9.76
N LYS A 48 20.69 -36.36 10.66
CA LYS A 48 19.28 -35.94 10.69
C LYS A 48 19.11 -34.46 10.90
N ALA A 49 19.92 -33.86 11.78
CA ALA A 49 19.90 -32.40 12.00
C ALA A 49 20.35 -31.62 10.74
N ALA A 50 21.42 -32.09 10.09
CA ALA A 50 21.91 -31.49 8.83
C ALA A 50 20.89 -31.65 7.71
N ASP A 51 20.26 -32.82 7.53
CA ASP A 51 19.25 -33.10 6.52
C ASP A 51 18.04 -32.18 6.66
N ALA A 52 17.64 -31.83 7.87
CA ALA A 52 16.55 -30.91 8.14
C ALA A 52 16.89 -29.47 7.64
N VAL A 53 18.13 -29.05 7.76
CA VAL A 53 18.61 -27.76 7.24
C VAL A 53 18.78 -27.79 5.72
N ILE A 54 19.33 -28.86 5.17
CA ILE A 54 19.44 -29.07 3.71
C ILE A 54 18.07 -28.93 3.05
N LYS A 55 17.06 -29.55 3.65
CA LYS A 55 15.67 -29.46 3.16
C LYS A 55 15.17 -28.02 3.15
N LYS A 56 15.32 -27.29 4.27
CA LYS A 56 14.89 -25.87 4.36
C LYS A 56 15.58 -24.99 3.32
N ILE A 57 16.88 -25.17 3.10
CA ILE A 57 17.62 -24.44 2.08
C ILE A 57 17.07 -24.76 0.68
N SER A 58 16.75 -26.02 0.40
CA SER A 58 16.18 -26.45 -0.88
C SER A 58 14.77 -25.90 -1.13
N GLU A 59 14.03 -25.57 -0.08
CA GLU A 59 12.69 -24.99 -0.15
C GLU A 59 12.70 -23.49 -0.51
N ILE A 60 13.85 -22.80 -0.48
CA ILE A 60 13.96 -21.37 -0.85
C ILE A 60 13.57 -21.17 -2.32
N GLY A 61 14.00 -22.04 -3.23
CA GLY A 61 13.71 -21.96 -4.65
C GLY A 61 14.24 -20.67 -5.31
N GLU A 62 13.44 -20.08 -6.21
CA GLU A 62 13.76 -18.81 -6.83
C GLU A 62 13.63 -17.66 -5.80
N VAL A 63 14.70 -16.85 -5.68
CA VAL A 63 14.75 -15.77 -4.70
C VAL A 63 13.96 -14.56 -5.17
N THR A 64 13.00 -14.15 -4.37
CA THR A 64 12.15 -12.96 -4.55
C THR A 64 12.10 -12.16 -3.23
N GLU A 65 11.47 -10.98 -3.22
CA GLU A 65 11.22 -10.25 -1.96
C GLU A 65 10.45 -11.08 -0.91
N SER A 66 9.58 -11.99 -1.36
CA SER A 66 8.80 -12.87 -0.48
C SER A 66 9.61 -14.01 0.13
N SER A 67 10.82 -14.28 -0.37
CA SER A 67 11.71 -15.34 0.13
C SER A 67 12.41 -14.96 1.44
N GLU A 68 12.28 -13.71 1.92
CA GLU A 68 13.01 -13.21 3.09
C GLU A 68 12.83 -14.08 4.34
N ASN A 69 11.60 -14.48 4.64
CA ASN A 69 11.33 -15.30 5.83
C ASN A 69 11.94 -16.70 5.70
N LEU A 70 11.81 -17.34 4.53
CA LEU A 70 12.40 -18.66 4.28
C LEU A 70 13.92 -18.63 4.41
N ILE A 71 14.58 -17.62 3.86
CA ILE A 71 16.02 -17.44 3.95
C ILE A 71 16.47 -17.21 5.40
N LYS A 72 15.77 -16.34 6.16
CA LYS A 72 16.04 -16.11 7.59
C LYS A 72 15.86 -17.38 8.43
N GLU A 73 14.82 -18.16 8.18
CA GLU A 73 14.56 -19.42 8.89
C GLU A 73 15.61 -20.49 8.56
N ALA A 74 16.03 -20.59 7.30
CA ALA A 74 17.11 -21.48 6.89
C ALA A 74 18.43 -21.08 7.56
N ARG A 75 18.77 -19.76 7.57
CA ARG A 75 19.95 -19.23 8.25
C ARG A 75 19.93 -19.55 9.75
N ALA A 76 18.85 -19.22 10.45
CA ALA A 76 18.73 -19.50 11.87
C ALA A 76 18.87 -20.98 12.19
N SER A 77 18.32 -21.85 11.34
CA SER A 77 18.45 -23.30 11.49
C SER A 77 19.88 -23.78 11.28
N TYR A 78 20.59 -23.23 10.30
CA TYR A 78 22.01 -23.53 10.06
C TYR A 78 22.90 -23.06 11.21
N ASP A 79 22.67 -21.84 11.72
CA ASP A 79 23.48 -21.27 12.79
C ASP A 79 23.32 -22.01 14.13
N ALA A 80 22.17 -22.65 14.32
CA ALA A 80 21.89 -23.49 15.50
C ALA A 80 22.59 -24.86 15.48
N LEU A 81 23.17 -25.28 14.35
CA LEU A 81 23.91 -26.53 14.23
C LEU A 81 25.27 -26.48 14.95
N THR A 82 25.72 -27.63 15.46
CA THR A 82 27.11 -27.81 15.90
C THR A 82 28.08 -27.79 14.70
N ASP A 83 29.37 -27.59 14.93
CA ASP A 83 30.37 -27.56 13.84
C ASP A 83 30.37 -28.89 13.06
N THR A 84 30.26 -30.04 13.77
CA THR A 84 30.15 -31.38 13.14
C THR A 84 28.92 -31.48 12.24
N GLN A 85 27.78 -30.91 12.65
CA GLN A 85 26.53 -30.92 11.86
C GLN A 85 26.62 -30.01 10.66
N LYS A 86 27.27 -28.81 10.80
CA LYS A 86 27.49 -27.88 9.70
C LYS A 86 28.30 -28.47 8.56
N GLU A 87 29.31 -29.28 8.89
CA GLU A 87 30.13 -29.97 7.89
C GLU A 87 29.31 -30.97 7.02
N LEU A 88 28.17 -31.43 7.51
CA LEU A 88 27.26 -32.34 6.81
C LEU A 88 26.25 -31.61 5.91
N VAL A 89 26.15 -30.27 6.00
CA VAL A 89 25.23 -29.49 5.16
C VAL A 89 25.85 -29.27 3.78
N THR A 90 25.35 -29.96 2.78
CA THR A 90 25.96 -30.04 1.43
C THR A 90 25.55 -28.89 0.51
N ASN A 91 24.52 -28.11 0.87
CA ASN A 91 23.99 -27.00 0.05
C ASN A 91 24.07 -25.62 0.76
N TYR A 92 25.06 -25.44 1.63
CA TYR A 92 25.26 -24.18 2.35
C TYR A 92 25.55 -23.00 1.41
N ASP A 93 26.24 -23.23 0.30
CA ASP A 93 26.53 -22.26 -0.74
C ASP A 93 25.24 -21.69 -1.38
N VAL A 94 24.21 -22.51 -1.52
CA VAL A 94 22.89 -22.07 -2.02
C VAL A 94 22.26 -21.05 -1.06
N LEU A 95 22.37 -21.27 0.27
CA LEU A 95 21.89 -20.31 1.26
C LEU A 95 22.63 -18.98 1.17
N VAL A 96 23.97 -19.01 1.06
CA VAL A 96 24.78 -17.79 0.93
C VAL A 96 24.44 -17.03 -0.36
N GLN A 97 24.26 -17.74 -1.47
CA GLN A 97 23.83 -17.13 -2.73
C GLN A 97 22.41 -16.52 -2.63
N ALA A 98 21.49 -17.22 -1.96
CA ALA A 98 20.15 -16.71 -1.76
C ALA A 98 20.12 -15.42 -0.92
N GLU A 99 20.94 -15.34 0.11
CA GLU A 99 21.12 -14.13 0.93
C GLU A 99 21.67 -12.96 0.11
N ALA A 100 22.72 -13.18 -0.67
CA ALA A 100 23.32 -12.16 -1.53
C ALA A 100 22.33 -11.69 -2.61
N GLN A 101 21.53 -12.59 -3.20
CA GLN A 101 20.49 -12.25 -4.16
C GLN A 101 19.39 -11.42 -3.50
N LEU A 102 18.93 -11.78 -2.30
CA LEU A 102 17.93 -11.02 -1.57
C LEU A 102 18.42 -9.61 -1.22
N GLU A 103 19.65 -9.47 -0.77
CA GLU A 103 20.27 -8.18 -0.50
C GLU A 103 20.33 -7.32 -1.77
N ASN A 104 20.74 -7.89 -2.89
CA ASN A 104 20.74 -7.20 -4.19
C ASN A 104 19.34 -6.75 -4.61
N ILE A 105 18.32 -7.60 -4.44
CA ILE A 105 16.91 -7.25 -4.72
C ILE A 105 16.48 -6.07 -3.85
N LYS A 106 16.85 -6.03 -2.57
CA LYS A 106 16.52 -4.95 -1.64
C LYS A 106 17.25 -3.65 -1.95
N ASP A 107 18.52 -3.70 -2.26
CA ASP A 107 19.34 -2.53 -2.57
C ASP A 107 18.96 -1.89 -3.91
N ASN A 108 18.42 -2.70 -4.84
CA ASN A 108 17.92 -2.23 -6.13
C ASN A 108 16.41 -1.97 -6.17
N ALA A 109 15.73 -2.00 -5.03
CA ALA A 109 14.32 -1.65 -4.95
C ALA A 109 14.13 -0.14 -4.73
N VAL A 110 13.07 0.41 -5.34
CA VAL A 110 12.53 1.74 -5.07
C VAL A 110 11.10 1.60 -4.55
N SER A 111 10.76 2.45 -3.57
CA SER A 111 9.40 2.53 -3.03
C SER A 111 8.63 3.62 -3.77
N THR A 112 7.50 3.27 -4.35
CA THR A 112 6.60 4.18 -5.04
C THR A 112 5.23 4.20 -4.35
N LYS A 113 4.39 5.14 -4.73
CA LYS A 113 2.98 5.18 -4.34
C LYS A 113 2.11 4.86 -5.54
N PHE A 114 1.02 4.13 -5.30
CA PHE A 114 0.06 3.80 -6.35
C PHE A 114 -1.37 4.13 -5.91
N THR A 115 -2.10 4.77 -6.80
CA THR A 115 -3.54 5.05 -6.66
C THR A 115 -4.26 4.59 -7.91
N LEU A 116 -5.44 3.97 -7.73
CA LEU A 116 -6.36 3.60 -8.80
C LEU A 116 -7.67 4.34 -8.59
N VAL A 117 -8.08 5.12 -9.59
CA VAL A 117 -9.35 5.84 -9.59
C VAL A 117 -10.19 5.32 -10.74
N GLY A 118 -11.30 4.66 -10.41
CA GLY A 118 -12.32 4.25 -11.36
C GLY A 118 -13.48 5.24 -11.35
N ASP A 119 -14.40 5.06 -12.28
CA ASP A 119 -15.64 5.80 -12.35
C ASP A 119 -16.82 4.84 -12.16
N ASP A 120 -17.57 5.01 -11.06
CA ASP A 120 -18.79 4.23 -10.81
C ASP A 120 -20.03 4.87 -11.44
N VAL A 121 -19.91 6.11 -11.95
CA VAL A 121 -21.06 6.86 -12.47
C VAL A 121 -20.94 6.96 -13.99
N HIS A 122 -21.35 5.91 -14.67
CA HIS A 122 -21.41 5.87 -16.11
C HIS A 122 -22.27 7.01 -16.67
N GLY A 123 -21.70 7.84 -17.56
CA GLY A 123 -22.43 8.80 -18.36
C GLY A 123 -22.68 10.17 -17.73
N THR A 124 -22.00 10.54 -16.66
CA THR A 124 -22.03 11.92 -16.13
C THR A 124 -20.71 12.64 -16.38
N LYS A 125 -20.78 13.76 -17.10
CA LYS A 125 -19.60 14.63 -17.39
C LYS A 125 -19.14 15.48 -16.20
N ILE A 126 -19.76 15.34 -15.03
CA ILE A 126 -19.45 16.16 -13.85
C ILE A 126 -18.93 15.24 -12.75
N HIS A 127 -17.60 15.06 -12.73
CA HIS A 127 -16.94 14.36 -11.63
C HIS A 127 -16.71 15.34 -10.47
N THR A 128 -17.60 15.33 -9.51
CA THR A 128 -17.43 16.06 -8.24
C THR A 128 -16.76 15.22 -7.16
N SER A 129 -16.68 13.90 -7.38
CA SER A 129 -15.90 12.98 -6.56
C SER A 129 -15.45 11.79 -7.40
N TYR A 130 -14.16 11.49 -7.33
CA TYR A 130 -13.60 10.31 -7.98
C TYR A 130 -13.75 9.09 -7.07
N THR A 131 -14.25 7.97 -7.60
CA THR A 131 -14.27 6.71 -6.85
C THR A 131 -12.88 6.11 -6.80
N ARG A 132 -12.28 6.11 -5.60
CA ARG A 132 -10.95 5.54 -5.37
C ARG A 132 -11.06 4.07 -5.06
N TRP A 133 -10.58 3.26 -5.98
CA TRP A 133 -10.51 1.81 -5.79
C TRP A 133 -9.27 1.40 -5.01
N ILE A 134 -8.13 2.08 -5.23
CA ILE A 134 -6.89 1.94 -4.45
C ILE A 134 -6.40 3.35 -4.10
N SER A 135 -6.05 3.60 -2.84
CA SER A 135 -5.59 4.91 -2.37
C SER A 135 -4.18 4.82 -1.82
N ASN A 136 -3.26 5.57 -2.40
CA ASN A 136 -1.91 5.85 -1.91
C ASN A 136 -1.14 4.62 -1.37
N MET A 137 -1.27 3.48 -2.06
CA MET A 137 -0.64 2.22 -1.66
C MET A 137 0.87 2.26 -1.94
N THR A 138 1.68 1.82 -0.98
CA THR A 138 3.12 1.65 -1.24
C THR A 138 3.35 0.42 -2.12
N VAL A 139 4.06 0.60 -3.22
CA VAL A 139 4.48 -0.46 -4.14
C VAL A 139 6.00 -0.40 -4.28
N LYS A 140 6.68 -1.47 -3.87
CA LYS A 140 8.11 -1.61 -4.09
C LYS A 140 8.36 -2.28 -5.42
N VAL A 141 9.22 -1.71 -6.23
CA VAL A 141 9.65 -2.24 -7.54
C VAL A 141 11.14 -2.11 -7.69
N ARG A 142 11.72 -2.76 -8.70
CA ARG A 142 13.15 -2.61 -9.01
C ARG A 142 13.43 -1.18 -9.50
N LYS A 143 14.68 -0.75 -9.35
CA LYS A 143 15.18 0.60 -9.71
C LYS A 143 14.98 0.97 -11.19
N ASP A 144 14.93 -0.05 -12.05
CA ASP A 144 14.73 0.08 -13.51
C ASP A 144 13.28 -0.19 -13.94
N ALA A 145 12.37 -0.38 -12.96
CA ALA A 145 10.96 -0.64 -13.24
C ALA A 145 10.26 0.61 -13.79
N THR A 146 9.20 0.36 -14.53
CA THR A 146 8.38 1.40 -15.17
C THR A 146 7.12 1.72 -14.38
N ALA A 147 6.43 2.78 -14.75
CA ALA A 147 5.10 3.09 -14.22
C ALA A 147 4.11 1.94 -14.49
N GLY A 148 4.24 1.25 -15.64
CA GLY A 148 3.47 0.05 -15.96
C GLY A 148 3.71 -1.11 -14.99
N ASP A 149 4.95 -1.30 -14.54
CA ASP A 149 5.30 -2.31 -13.53
C ASP A 149 4.66 -1.98 -12.16
N VAL A 150 4.69 -0.71 -11.75
CA VAL A 150 4.03 -0.24 -10.52
C VAL A 150 2.53 -0.48 -10.58
N ILE A 151 1.88 -0.11 -11.70
CA ILE A 151 0.46 -0.32 -11.94
C ILE A 151 0.13 -1.81 -11.87
N THR A 152 0.84 -2.64 -12.63
CA THR A 152 0.60 -4.09 -12.69
C THR A 152 0.76 -4.75 -11.31
N LYS A 153 1.84 -4.42 -10.59
CA LYS A 153 2.11 -4.96 -9.24
C LYS A 153 1.04 -4.49 -8.24
N GLY A 154 0.66 -3.22 -8.32
CA GLY A 154 -0.37 -2.63 -7.46
C GLY A 154 -1.75 -3.24 -7.66
N LEU A 155 -2.19 -3.40 -8.90
CA LEU A 155 -3.45 -4.03 -9.27
C LEU A 155 -3.49 -5.49 -8.77
N LYS A 156 -2.46 -6.27 -9.10
CA LYS A 156 -2.35 -7.68 -8.69
C LYS A 156 -2.40 -7.85 -7.17
N ALA A 157 -1.71 -6.98 -6.42
CA ALA A 157 -1.67 -7.03 -4.95
C ALA A 157 -3.05 -6.82 -4.31
N LYS A 158 -4.00 -6.21 -5.02
CA LYS A 158 -5.36 -5.92 -4.58
C LYS A 158 -6.42 -6.76 -5.30
N GLY A 159 -6.01 -7.72 -6.14
CA GLY A 159 -6.91 -8.62 -6.84
C GLY A 159 -7.67 -7.98 -8.02
N TYR A 160 -7.16 -6.86 -8.56
CA TYR A 160 -7.67 -6.28 -9.80
C TYR A 160 -6.98 -6.93 -11.00
N GLU A 161 -7.71 -7.03 -12.11
CA GLU A 161 -7.20 -7.52 -13.39
C GLU A 161 -7.20 -6.39 -14.40
N ALA A 162 -6.12 -6.26 -15.18
CA ALA A 162 -6.00 -5.29 -16.25
C ALA A 162 -5.92 -5.99 -17.60
N GLU A 163 -6.68 -5.48 -18.58
CA GLU A 163 -6.47 -5.75 -19.98
C GLU A 163 -5.60 -4.65 -20.57
N VAL A 164 -4.51 -5.03 -21.24
CA VAL A 164 -3.54 -4.09 -21.80
C VAL A 164 -3.43 -4.34 -23.31
N ASN A 165 -3.49 -3.27 -24.09
CA ASN A 165 -3.12 -3.33 -25.50
C ASN A 165 -1.59 -3.41 -25.61
N ALA A 166 -1.07 -4.54 -26.08
CA ALA A 166 0.37 -4.79 -26.15
C ALA A 166 1.11 -3.93 -27.20
N GLU A 167 0.40 -3.44 -28.22
CA GLU A 167 1.00 -2.59 -29.27
C GLU A 167 1.27 -1.16 -28.78
N TYR A 168 0.36 -0.63 -27.94
CA TYR A 168 0.44 0.75 -27.46
C TYR A 168 0.74 0.87 -25.95
N ASN A 169 0.95 -0.25 -25.25
CA ASN A 169 1.18 -0.31 -23.79
C ASN A 169 0.17 0.52 -22.99
N TYR A 170 -1.11 0.36 -23.32
CA TYR A 170 -2.20 1.15 -22.81
C TYR A 170 -3.24 0.23 -22.15
N VAL A 171 -3.74 0.63 -20.96
CA VAL A 171 -4.77 -0.11 -20.24
C VAL A 171 -6.12 0.06 -20.97
N THR A 172 -6.69 -1.03 -21.45
CA THR A 172 -7.99 -1.03 -22.14
C THR A 172 -9.16 -1.31 -21.23
N ALA A 173 -8.95 -2.05 -20.14
CA ALA A 173 -9.98 -2.31 -19.15
C ALA A 173 -9.38 -2.68 -17.79
N ILE A 174 -10.10 -2.40 -16.71
CA ILE A 174 -9.84 -2.89 -15.36
C ILE A 174 -11.06 -3.65 -14.87
N THR A 175 -10.84 -4.85 -14.33
CA THR A 175 -11.86 -5.64 -13.63
C THR A 175 -11.57 -5.61 -12.12
N THR A 176 -12.57 -5.23 -11.34
CA THR A 176 -12.48 -5.20 -9.88
C THR A 176 -12.49 -6.63 -9.30
N PRO A 177 -12.05 -6.84 -8.05
CA PRO A 177 -12.13 -8.14 -7.37
C PRO A 177 -13.56 -8.71 -7.25
N THR A 178 -14.58 -7.85 -7.38
CA THR A 178 -16.00 -8.22 -7.37
C THR A 178 -16.56 -8.54 -8.75
N GLY A 179 -15.73 -8.44 -9.80
CA GLY A 179 -16.10 -8.76 -11.19
C GLY A 179 -16.70 -7.60 -11.98
N THR A 180 -16.74 -6.37 -11.44
CA THR A 180 -17.16 -5.19 -12.19
C THR A 180 -16.03 -4.78 -13.14
N LYS A 181 -16.33 -4.68 -14.44
CA LYS A 181 -15.38 -4.28 -15.48
C LYS A 181 -15.69 -2.85 -15.93
N LEU A 182 -14.65 -2.03 -16.05
CA LEU A 182 -14.68 -0.71 -16.67
C LEU A 182 -13.68 -0.69 -17.83
N ALA A 183 -14.17 -0.55 -19.04
CA ALA A 183 -13.36 -0.55 -20.24
C ALA A 183 -13.27 0.84 -20.88
N ALA A 184 -12.24 1.05 -21.67
CA ALA A 184 -12.15 2.22 -22.53
C ALA A 184 -13.39 2.29 -23.44
N LEU A 185 -13.89 3.50 -23.68
CA LEU A 185 -15.07 3.82 -24.46
C LEU A 185 -16.43 3.45 -23.82
N ASP A 186 -16.46 2.92 -22.60
CA ASP A 186 -17.72 2.63 -21.90
C ASP A 186 -18.54 3.90 -21.64
N ASN A 187 -17.88 5.03 -21.36
CA ASN A 187 -18.52 6.32 -21.06
C ASN A 187 -18.50 7.30 -22.25
N GLY A 188 -18.26 6.81 -23.47
CA GLY A 188 -18.23 7.65 -24.68
C GLY A 188 -16.97 7.47 -25.51
N SER A 189 -16.96 8.01 -26.73
CA SER A 189 -15.87 7.82 -27.70
C SER A 189 -14.51 8.35 -27.28
N ASN A 190 -14.46 9.20 -26.25
CA ASN A 190 -13.23 9.80 -25.73
C ASN A 190 -12.89 9.30 -24.32
N SER A 191 -13.66 8.36 -23.77
CA SER A 191 -13.42 7.86 -22.43
C SER A 191 -12.35 6.76 -22.40
N GLY A 192 -11.60 6.69 -21.30
CA GLY A 192 -10.56 5.69 -21.16
C GLY A 192 -9.66 5.87 -19.94
N TRP A 193 -8.68 4.98 -19.85
CA TRP A 193 -7.71 4.95 -18.79
C TRP A 193 -6.51 5.84 -19.11
N MET A 194 -6.18 6.71 -18.18
CA MET A 194 -5.03 7.60 -18.22
C MET A 194 -4.10 7.34 -17.05
N TYR A 195 -2.81 7.68 -17.17
CA TYR A 195 -1.91 7.65 -16.03
C TYR A 195 -1.18 8.97 -15.85
N ALA A 196 -0.77 9.22 -14.62
CA ALA A 196 0.07 10.35 -14.29
C ALA A 196 1.12 9.95 -13.24
N VAL A 197 2.19 10.71 -13.15
CA VAL A 197 3.23 10.54 -12.14
C VAL A 197 3.51 11.89 -11.50
N ASN A 198 3.48 11.92 -10.16
CA ASN A 198 3.69 13.14 -9.36
C ASN A 198 2.74 14.29 -9.74
N GLY A 199 1.51 13.98 -10.15
CA GLY A 199 0.49 14.96 -10.55
C GLY A 199 0.62 15.50 -11.98
N GLU A 200 1.51 14.94 -12.80
CA GLU A 200 1.72 15.34 -14.20
C GLU A 200 1.51 14.14 -15.12
N ALA A 201 0.91 14.36 -16.28
CA ALA A 201 0.80 13.36 -17.34
C ALA A 201 2.13 13.30 -18.12
N PRO A 202 2.88 12.18 -18.07
CA PRO A 202 4.13 12.05 -18.79
C PRO A 202 3.90 12.08 -20.32
N SER A 203 4.89 12.57 -21.06
CA SER A 203 4.88 12.57 -22.53
C SER A 203 5.22 11.21 -23.16
N VAL A 204 5.45 10.18 -22.35
CA VAL A 204 5.80 8.80 -22.74
C VAL A 204 4.75 7.83 -22.23
N GLY A 205 4.69 6.63 -22.81
CA GLY A 205 3.82 5.55 -22.35
C GLY A 205 4.21 5.03 -20.95
N MET A 206 3.28 4.38 -20.24
CA MET A 206 3.52 3.84 -18.91
C MET A 206 4.64 2.77 -18.89
N ALA A 207 4.90 2.12 -20.01
CA ALA A 207 5.98 1.14 -20.16
C ALA A 207 7.36 1.77 -20.40
N ASP A 208 7.43 3.06 -20.69
CA ASP A 208 8.67 3.78 -20.98
C ASP A 208 9.07 4.75 -19.87
N TYR A 209 8.18 5.04 -18.93
CA TYR A 209 8.46 5.88 -17.78
C TYR A 209 9.12 5.09 -16.67
N VAL A 210 10.44 5.23 -16.50
CA VAL A 210 11.19 4.60 -15.40
C VAL A 210 10.95 5.36 -14.10
N VAL A 211 10.39 4.66 -13.11
CA VAL A 211 10.05 5.28 -11.82
C VAL A 211 11.28 5.47 -10.92
N LYS A 212 11.18 6.44 -10.02
CA LYS A 212 12.18 6.80 -9.01
C LYS A 212 11.63 6.57 -7.61
N GLU A 213 12.51 6.64 -6.62
CA GLU A 213 12.12 6.61 -5.20
C GLU A 213 11.09 7.71 -4.90
N ASN A 214 10.01 7.33 -4.22
CA ASN A 214 8.85 8.18 -3.85
C ASN A 214 7.98 8.69 -5.01
N ASP A 215 8.18 8.21 -6.24
CA ASP A 215 7.24 8.54 -7.32
C ASP A 215 5.81 8.10 -6.96
N ALA A 216 4.87 8.98 -7.24
CA ALA A 216 3.44 8.79 -7.00
C ALA A 216 2.74 8.51 -8.34
N VAL A 217 2.47 7.25 -8.62
CA VAL A 217 1.82 6.78 -9.85
C VAL A 217 0.31 6.69 -9.64
N ILE A 218 -0.47 7.30 -10.50
CA ILE A 218 -1.92 7.19 -10.51
C ILE A 218 -2.39 6.66 -11.87
N LEU A 219 -3.27 5.66 -11.84
CA LEU A 219 -4.05 5.19 -12.97
C LEU A 219 -5.49 5.63 -12.73
N TYR A 220 -6.09 6.33 -13.68
CA TYR A 220 -7.43 6.91 -13.51
C TYR A 220 -8.24 6.84 -14.80
N TYR A 221 -9.55 6.73 -14.64
CA TYR A 221 -10.49 6.72 -15.76
C TYR A 221 -11.04 8.13 -16.01
N VAL A 222 -11.17 8.50 -17.26
CA VAL A 222 -11.76 9.77 -17.69
C VAL A 222 -12.88 9.53 -18.69
N ASP A 223 -13.92 10.36 -18.65
CA ASP A 223 -14.99 10.36 -19.66
C ASP A 223 -14.55 11.04 -20.96
N ASP A 224 -13.63 11.99 -20.85
CA ASP A 224 -13.05 12.67 -22.01
C ASP A 224 -11.55 12.93 -21.77
N TYR A 225 -10.68 12.26 -22.55
CA TYR A 225 -9.23 12.46 -22.44
C TYR A 225 -8.77 13.87 -22.88
N MET A 226 -9.67 14.69 -23.44
CA MET A 226 -9.40 16.11 -23.72
C MET A 226 -9.58 16.99 -22.47
N ASP A 227 -10.30 16.48 -21.46
CA ASP A 227 -10.44 17.12 -20.13
C ASP A 227 -9.56 16.39 -19.13
N THR A 228 -8.28 16.77 -19.08
CA THR A 228 -7.22 16.01 -18.39
C THR A 228 -7.06 16.44 -16.94
N LYS A 229 -8.11 16.50 -16.15
CA LYS A 229 -7.99 16.72 -14.72
C LYS A 229 -7.45 15.47 -14.03
N ILE A 230 -6.25 15.57 -13.46
CA ILE A 230 -5.59 14.46 -12.75
C ILE A 230 -6.13 14.42 -11.31
N PRO A 231 -6.72 13.30 -10.85
CA PRO A 231 -7.15 13.16 -9.46
C PRO A 231 -5.97 13.21 -8.48
N ALA A 232 -6.23 13.67 -7.24
CA ALA A 232 -5.20 13.64 -6.20
C ALA A 232 -4.86 12.20 -5.76
N MET A 233 -3.69 12.00 -5.17
CA MET A 233 -3.22 10.68 -4.74
C MET A 233 -3.98 10.09 -3.55
N ASP A 234 -4.55 10.92 -2.69
CA ASP A 234 -5.32 10.53 -1.51
C ASP A 234 -6.62 11.33 -1.36
N ALA A 235 -7.57 10.74 -0.63
CA ALA A 235 -8.90 11.31 -0.46
C ALA A 235 -8.90 12.63 0.33
N GLU A 236 -7.96 12.85 1.24
CA GLU A 236 -7.88 14.09 2.01
C GLU A 236 -7.46 15.26 1.12
N THR A 237 -6.40 15.06 0.33
CA THR A 237 -5.94 16.05 -0.65
C THR A 237 -7.02 16.35 -1.69
N GLU A 238 -7.73 15.33 -2.18
CA GLU A 238 -8.84 15.49 -3.11
C GLU A 238 -9.99 16.31 -2.51
N ASN A 239 -10.40 15.98 -1.28
CA ASN A 239 -11.45 16.75 -0.61
C ASN A 239 -11.10 18.23 -0.45
N LYS A 240 -9.83 18.54 -0.14
CA LYS A 240 -9.33 19.91 -0.07
C LYS A 240 -9.35 20.61 -1.44
N GLN A 241 -8.93 19.90 -2.50
CA GLN A 241 -8.94 20.44 -3.87
C GLN A 241 -10.36 20.76 -4.35
N LEU A 242 -11.30 19.82 -4.20
CA LEU A 242 -12.70 19.99 -4.60
C LEU A 242 -13.38 21.13 -3.82
N ALA A 243 -13.12 21.23 -2.52
CA ALA A 243 -13.64 22.34 -1.71
C ALA A 243 -13.03 23.70 -2.11
N ALA A 244 -11.74 23.74 -2.44
CA ALA A 244 -11.06 24.94 -2.92
C ALA A 244 -11.64 25.43 -4.26
N GLU A 245 -11.90 24.53 -5.19
CA GLU A 245 -12.54 24.87 -6.48
C GLU A 245 -13.92 25.51 -6.29
N VAL A 246 -14.72 24.97 -5.37
CA VAL A 246 -16.04 25.57 -5.06
C VAL A 246 -15.86 26.93 -4.36
N THR A 247 -14.89 27.04 -3.46
CA THR A 247 -14.54 28.31 -2.81
C THR A 247 -14.17 29.38 -3.83
N GLU A 248 -13.33 29.06 -4.81
CA GLU A 248 -12.96 29.98 -5.91
C GLU A 248 -14.15 30.35 -6.79
N LYS A 249 -15.00 29.35 -7.12
CA LYS A 249 -16.22 29.58 -7.92
C LYS A 249 -17.18 30.52 -7.20
N ILE A 250 -17.38 30.41 -5.90
CA ILE A 250 -18.17 31.36 -5.09
C ILE A 250 -17.52 32.74 -5.09
N ALA A 251 -16.20 32.81 -4.87
CA ALA A 251 -15.48 34.07 -4.87
C ALA A 251 -15.56 34.80 -6.22
N SER A 252 -15.64 34.08 -7.33
CA SER A 252 -15.75 34.64 -8.68
C SER A 252 -17.09 35.33 -9.00
N ILE A 253 -18.14 35.11 -8.19
CA ILE A 253 -19.44 35.77 -8.33
C ILE A 253 -19.27 37.30 -8.21
N GLY A 254 -18.42 37.76 -7.29
CA GLY A 254 -18.15 39.15 -7.07
C GLY A 254 -19.39 39.97 -6.70
N LYS A 255 -19.51 41.18 -7.26
CA LYS A 255 -20.68 42.04 -7.00
C LYS A 255 -21.90 41.49 -7.73
N VAL A 256 -22.97 41.22 -6.97
CA VAL A 256 -24.22 40.66 -7.52
C VAL A 256 -24.97 41.72 -8.36
N THR A 257 -25.35 41.29 -9.55
CA THR A 257 -26.17 42.05 -10.51
C THR A 257 -27.25 41.14 -11.11
N LYS A 258 -28.11 41.66 -11.98
CA LYS A 258 -29.11 40.83 -12.69
C LYS A 258 -28.48 39.73 -13.55
N ASP A 259 -27.24 39.95 -14.01
CA ASP A 259 -26.50 39.05 -14.88
C ASP A 259 -25.76 37.94 -14.09
N SER A 260 -25.71 38.04 -12.74
CA SER A 260 -25.02 37.08 -11.89
C SER A 260 -25.77 35.76 -11.70
N GLU A 261 -27.01 35.62 -12.21
CA GLU A 261 -27.86 34.46 -11.98
C GLU A 261 -27.21 33.13 -12.40
N ALA A 262 -26.58 33.11 -13.56
CA ALA A 262 -25.94 31.89 -14.08
C ALA A 262 -24.76 31.45 -13.19
N ALA A 263 -23.90 32.40 -12.80
CA ALA A 263 -22.75 32.14 -11.93
C ALA A 263 -23.18 31.67 -10.53
N ILE A 264 -24.22 32.30 -9.95
CA ILE A 264 -24.77 31.90 -8.64
C ILE A 264 -25.34 30.48 -8.69
N LYS A 265 -26.15 30.14 -9.72
CA LYS A 265 -26.70 28.79 -9.91
C LYS A 265 -25.60 27.73 -10.10
N GLU A 266 -24.58 28.06 -10.85
CA GLU A 266 -23.44 27.17 -11.06
C GLU A 266 -22.65 26.95 -9.78
N ALA A 267 -22.39 28.00 -8.99
CA ALA A 267 -21.73 27.85 -7.68
C ALA A 267 -22.57 27.04 -6.71
N ARG A 268 -23.90 27.24 -6.67
CA ARG A 268 -24.81 26.43 -5.85
C ARG A 268 -24.80 24.98 -6.26
N ALA A 269 -24.91 24.67 -7.53
CA ALA A 269 -24.88 23.30 -8.05
C ALA A 269 -23.55 22.62 -7.71
N ALA A 270 -22.42 23.32 -7.84
CA ALA A 270 -21.11 22.82 -7.47
C ALA A 270 -21.01 22.53 -5.96
N TYR A 271 -21.51 23.42 -5.10
CA TYR A 271 -21.53 23.21 -3.66
C TYR A 271 -22.43 22.03 -3.27
N ASP A 272 -23.64 21.94 -3.85
CA ASP A 272 -24.60 20.90 -3.50
C ASP A 272 -24.10 19.49 -3.88
N SER A 273 -23.26 19.39 -4.92
CA SER A 273 -22.64 18.14 -5.34
C SER A 273 -21.54 17.63 -4.40
N LEU A 274 -21.01 18.45 -3.51
CA LEU A 274 -19.98 18.08 -2.56
C LEU A 274 -20.53 17.13 -1.46
N THR A 275 -19.68 16.21 -1.01
CA THR A 275 -19.94 15.40 0.19
C THR A 275 -19.95 16.28 1.45
N ALA A 276 -20.49 15.74 2.56
CA ALA A 276 -20.49 16.47 3.84
C ALA A 276 -19.08 16.88 4.29
N THR A 277 -18.08 16.01 4.10
CA THR A 277 -16.68 16.29 4.42
C THR A 277 -16.14 17.45 3.56
N GLN A 278 -16.40 17.44 2.26
CA GLN A 278 -15.97 18.50 1.34
C GLN A 278 -16.66 19.83 1.65
N LYS A 279 -17.98 19.81 1.91
CA LYS A 279 -18.75 20.99 2.32
C LYS A 279 -18.17 21.68 3.55
N SER A 280 -17.70 20.90 4.53
CA SER A 280 -17.08 21.43 5.75
C SER A 280 -15.74 22.17 5.50
N LEU A 281 -15.13 21.95 4.35
CA LEU A 281 -13.87 22.59 3.93
C LEU A 281 -14.09 23.85 3.07
N VAL A 282 -15.30 24.13 2.61
CA VAL A 282 -15.65 25.35 1.88
C VAL A 282 -15.71 26.52 2.87
N THR A 283 -14.89 27.55 2.67
CA THR A 283 -14.67 28.62 3.67
C THR A 283 -15.54 29.86 3.48
N ASN A 284 -16.28 29.96 2.37
CA ASN A 284 -17.06 31.12 2.00
C ASN A 284 -18.50 30.79 1.54
N PHE A 285 -19.08 29.79 2.16
CA PHE A 285 -20.45 29.38 1.83
C PHE A 285 -21.48 30.45 2.15
N ASP A 286 -21.27 31.21 3.22
CA ASP A 286 -22.06 32.37 3.62
C ASP A 286 -22.14 33.44 2.52
N VAL A 287 -21.05 33.64 1.76
CA VAL A 287 -21.01 34.56 0.60
C VAL A 287 -21.96 34.08 -0.51
N LEU A 288 -22.07 32.77 -0.73
CA LEU A 288 -23.00 32.20 -1.70
C LEU A 288 -24.47 32.45 -1.27
N GLU A 289 -24.79 32.21 0.01
CA GLU A 289 -26.15 32.45 0.55
C GLU A 289 -26.52 33.93 0.45
N GLU A 290 -25.57 34.83 0.75
CA GLU A 290 -25.80 36.27 0.60
C GLU A 290 -25.99 36.64 -0.86
N ALA A 291 -25.22 36.09 -1.79
CA ALA A 291 -25.34 36.36 -3.22
C ALA A 291 -26.71 35.92 -3.76
N GLU A 292 -27.24 34.78 -3.32
CA GLU A 292 -28.58 34.30 -3.67
C GLU A 292 -29.67 35.26 -3.16
N LEU A 293 -29.58 35.67 -1.90
CA LEU A 293 -30.53 36.62 -1.30
C LEU A 293 -30.50 37.98 -2.03
N GLN A 294 -29.31 38.51 -2.33
CA GLN A 294 -29.15 39.77 -3.07
C GLN A 294 -29.75 39.66 -4.47
N LEU A 295 -29.56 38.55 -5.17
CA LEU A 295 -30.16 38.31 -6.48
C LEU A 295 -31.67 38.31 -6.41
N ASP A 296 -32.27 37.66 -5.38
CA ASP A 296 -33.70 37.62 -5.16
C ASP A 296 -34.30 39.02 -4.86
N ILE A 297 -33.58 39.85 -4.08
CA ILE A 297 -33.95 41.23 -3.82
C ILE A 297 -33.94 42.03 -5.13
N ILE A 298 -32.87 41.88 -5.94
CA ILE A 298 -32.73 42.58 -7.24
C ILE A 298 -33.85 42.17 -8.22
N LYS A 299 -34.31 40.92 -8.17
CA LYS A 299 -35.42 40.43 -8.99
C LYS A 299 -36.79 40.79 -8.44
N GLY A 300 -36.88 41.38 -7.25
CA GLY A 300 -38.12 41.74 -6.57
C GLY A 300 -38.87 40.55 -5.93
N ASN A 301 -38.18 39.43 -5.74
CA ASN A 301 -38.75 38.21 -5.12
C ASN A 301 -38.82 38.29 -3.59
N VAL A 302 -38.02 39.19 -2.96
CA VAL A 302 -37.92 39.36 -1.50
C VAL A 302 -37.91 40.82 -1.14
N ILE A 303 -38.59 41.18 -0.04
CA ILE A 303 -38.60 42.54 0.53
C ILE A 303 -37.62 42.57 1.70
N GLN A 304 -36.66 43.47 1.66
CA GLN A 304 -35.74 43.70 2.77
C GLN A 304 -36.41 44.58 3.83
N THR A 305 -36.55 44.10 5.06
CA THR A 305 -37.04 44.87 6.21
C THR A 305 -35.95 45.02 7.27
N LYS A 306 -35.89 46.19 7.91
CA LYS A 306 -35.04 46.41 9.07
C LYS A 306 -35.81 46.03 10.33
N PHE A 307 -35.21 45.16 11.12
CA PHE A 307 -35.68 44.83 12.46
C PHE A 307 -34.69 45.38 13.47
N THR A 308 -35.17 46.14 14.47
CA THR A 308 -34.37 46.64 15.57
C THR A 308 -34.90 46.05 16.85
N LEU A 309 -34.11 45.23 17.54
CA LEU A 309 -34.41 44.78 18.87
C LEU A 309 -33.86 45.78 19.88
N VAL A 310 -34.72 46.37 20.68
CA VAL A 310 -34.33 47.28 21.78
C VAL A 310 -34.49 46.48 23.08
N GLY A 311 -33.40 46.26 23.79
CA GLY A 311 -33.43 45.62 25.10
C GLY A 311 -34.01 46.53 26.20
N ASP A 312 -34.13 46.01 27.40
CA ASP A 312 -34.88 46.62 28.51
C ASP A 312 -34.18 47.81 29.19
N ASP A 313 -33.04 48.24 28.71
CA ASP A 313 -32.28 49.40 29.26
C ASP A 313 -32.96 50.75 29.07
N VAL A 314 -34.10 50.78 28.35
CA VAL A 314 -34.89 52.04 28.12
C VAL A 314 -35.93 52.26 29.21
N HIS A 315 -36.19 51.28 30.06
CA HIS A 315 -37.10 51.45 31.20
C HIS A 315 -36.26 51.95 32.38
N GLY A 316 -36.36 53.24 32.54
CA GLY A 316 -35.70 53.93 33.60
C GLY A 316 -35.85 53.21 34.95
N THR A 317 -34.74 53.17 35.65
CA THR A 317 -34.67 52.78 37.05
C THR A 317 -35.85 53.38 37.81
N ASN A 318 -36.72 52.53 38.25
CA ASN A 318 -37.61 52.93 39.33
C ASN A 318 -36.74 53.25 40.53
N ALA A 319 -36.80 54.46 40.98
CA ALA A 319 -36.20 54.94 42.21
C ALA A 319 -36.72 54.16 43.43
#